data_2621a670779cd419bfd0c9e84f4664f2
#
_entry.id   2621a670779cd419bfd0c9e84f4664f2
#
_cell.length_a   1.000
_cell.length_b   1.000
_cell.length_c   1.000
_cell.angle_alpha   90.00
_cell.angle_beta   90.00
_cell.angle_gamma   90.00
#
_symmetry.space_group_name_H-M   'P 1'
#
loop_
_entity.id
_entity.type
_entity.pdbx_description
1 polymer ?
#
loop_
_entity_poly.entity_id
_entity_poly.type
_entity_poly.pdbx_seq_one_letter_code
_entity_poly.pdbx_strand_id
1 'polypeptide(L)'
;MTDADILEPQDWTFPIPIAYGPGRLGEIGQHCAALGLKNPLIVTDKGSRDLPFISRLQRVLSDAGVSAGLFSEISPNPRDDEIGTGRDKFRSGNHDAIIAIGGGSAMDGGKAICLTARNDRDLWEFEWESELADIGPDQAFPTLITIPTTAGTGAETESTAMVTHTGKGMKFCIYHPQLKPSLALLDPELTLGLPGNLTAWTGADAMVHAIEAYCVPGFHPLCDGLALEGLALVAKWLPVAVRAPENMAARGGMLVGSCLAGIAFQKGLGHVHAISHMVGAEFNTQHGLTNAIILPVILRFNLPGMEHKVKRMADAMGLTDASVDAFIIEVERLLNDINIPRSLSEIGVPADCASRIAEKAMQDSAAGTNPRTASRAEMELLVESALAKAR
;
A
#
# COMPACT_ATOMS: atom_id res chain seq x y z
N MET A 1 17.92 19.68 -8.10
CA MET A 1 18.27 19.85 -6.68
C MET A 1 19.27 20.99 -6.62
N THR A 2 18.94 22.06 -5.95
CA THR A 2 19.83 23.22 -5.74
C THR A 2 20.53 23.09 -4.39
N ASP A 3 21.61 23.87 -4.16
CA ASP A 3 22.27 23.91 -2.85
C ASP A 3 21.28 24.37 -1.75
N ALA A 4 20.31 25.21 -2.11
CA ALA A 4 19.26 25.65 -1.19
C ALA A 4 18.39 24.48 -0.71
N ASP A 5 18.01 23.55 -1.59
CA ASP A 5 17.20 22.38 -1.22
C ASP A 5 17.91 21.47 -0.21
N ILE A 6 19.26 21.38 -0.30
CA ILE A 6 20.08 20.56 0.61
C ILE A 6 20.18 21.17 2.00
N LEU A 7 20.14 22.49 2.08
CA LEU A 7 20.33 23.22 3.35
C LEU A 7 19.01 23.51 4.06
N GLU A 8 17.88 23.21 3.45
CA GLU A 8 16.57 23.42 4.07
C GLU A 8 16.35 22.41 5.21
N PRO A 9 16.00 22.87 6.42
CA PRO A 9 15.73 21.97 7.55
C PRO A 9 14.62 20.98 7.20
N GLN A 10 14.84 19.69 7.53
CA GLN A 10 13.91 18.60 7.26
C GLN A 10 13.80 17.68 8.46
N ASP A 11 12.58 17.24 8.77
CA ASP A 11 12.32 16.19 9.75
C ASP A 11 11.88 14.91 9.03
N TRP A 12 12.71 13.86 9.10
CA TRP A 12 12.42 12.58 8.47
C TRP A 12 12.11 11.52 9.51
N THR A 13 10.94 10.92 9.43
CA THR A 13 10.60 9.73 10.21
C THR A 13 10.96 8.49 9.42
N PHE A 14 11.76 7.57 9.99
CA PHE A 14 12.29 6.40 9.31
C PHE A 14 12.31 5.15 10.19
N PRO A 15 12.43 3.97 9.59
CA PRO A 15 11.35 3.00 9.64
C PRO A 15 11.25 2.29 10.99
N ILE A 16 10.38 1.32 10.99
CA ILE A 16 10.07 0.41 12.09
C ILE A 16 11.03 -0.79 12.05
N PRO A 17 11.12 -1.58 13.13
CA PRO A 17 11.78 -2.89 13.09
C PRO A 17 11.12 -3.80 12.05
N ILE A 18 11.95 -4.44 11.21
CA ILE A 18 11.51 -5.38 10.17
C ILE A 18 12.18 -6.72 10.42
N ALA A 19 11.39 -7.79 10.57
CA ALA A 19 11.85 -9.17 10.64
C ALA A 19 11.60 -9.84 9.28
N TYR A 20 12.65 -10.04 8.48
CA TYR A 20 12.55 -10.60 7.14
C TYR A 20 13.18 -12.00 7.05
N GLY A 21 12.54 -12.89 6.31
CA GLY A 21 13.05 -14.18 5.87
C GLY A 21 12.01 -15.30 5.88
N PRO A 22 12.27 -16.42 5.18
CA PRO A 22 11.38 -17.57 5.16
C PRO A 22 11.21 -18.17 6.57
N GLY A 23 9.98 -18.56 6.90
CA GLY A 23 9.65 -19.22 8.17
C GLY A 23 9.56 -18.29 9.38
N ARG A 24 9.76 -16.97 9.21
CA ARG A 24 9.77 -15.99 10.32
C ARG A 24 8.43 -15.90 11.06
N LEU A 25 7.30 -16.34 10.46
CA LEU A 25 6.03 -16.46 11.18
C LEU A 25 6.16 -17.36 12.41
N GLY A 26 7.04 -18.36 12.38
CA GLY A 26 7.32 -19.24 13.52
C GLY A 26 7.91 -18.52 14.75
N GLU A 27 8.42 -17.30 14.58
CA GLU A 27 9.04 -16.52 15.66
C GLU A 27 8.05 -15.54 16.33
N ILE A 28 6.79 -15.47 15.86
CA ILE A 28 5.82 -14.47 16.33
C ILE A 28 5.58 -14.55 17.84
N GLY A 29 5.61 -15.75 18.43
CA GLY A 29 5.49 -15.93 19.88
C GLY A 29 6.65 -15.29 20.65
N GLN A 30 7.88 -15.36 20.12
CA GLN A 30 9.05 -14.72 20.70
C GLN A 30 8.94 -13.18 20.61
N HIS A 31 8.46 -12.67 19.49
CA HIS A 31 8.20 -11.23 19.31
C HIS A 31 7.11 -10.74 20.26
N CYS A 32 6.02 -11.50 20.44
CA CYS A 32 4.99 -11.17 21.43
C CYS A 32 5.58 -11.14 22.85
N ALA A 33 6.39 -12.12 23.22
CA ALA A 33 7.04 -12.15 24.54
C ALA A 33 7.97 -10.95 24.76
N ALA A 34 8.78 -10.59 23.75
CA ALA A 34 9.67 -9.44 23.81
C ALA A 34 8.92 -8.10 23.95
N LEU A 35 7.71 -8.00 23.39
CA LEU A 35 6.83 -6.84 23.48
C LEU A 35 5.86 -6.91 24.67
N GLY A 36 5.91 -7.98 25.48
CA GLY A 36 5.05 -8.18 26.66
C GLY A 36 3.60 -8.48 26.35
N LEU A 37 3.28 -8.96 25.14
CA LEU A 37 1.92 -9.20 24.64
C LEU A 37 1.42 -10.58 25.08
N LYS A 38 0.16 -10.63 25.53
CA LYS A 38 -0.47 -11.85 26.07
C LYS A 38 -1.79 -12.21 25.40
N ASN A 39 -2.50 -11.23 24.86
CA ASN A 39 -3.84 -11.41 24.30
C ASN A 39 -4.07 -10.51 23.07
N PRO A 40 -3.28 -10.62 21.99
CA PRO A 40 -3.49 -9.81 20.79
C PRO A 40 -4.80 -10.18 20.08
N LEU A 41 -5.39 -9.19 19.38
CA LEU A 41 -6.44 -9.42 18.39
C LEU A 41 -5.78 -9.62 17.01
N ILE A 42 -5.94 -10.81 16.44
CA ILE A 42 -5.61 -11.04 15.03
C ILE A 42 -6.68 -10.36 14.18
N VAL A 43 -6.26 -9.49 13.27
CA VAL A 43 -7.15 -8.81 12.30
C VAL A 43 -6.77 -9.27 10.90
N THR A 44 -7.75 -9.74 10.14
CA THR A 44 -7.58 -10.17 8.75
C THR A 44 -8.81 -9.82 7.91
N ASP A 45 -8.69 -9.94 6.59
CA ASP A 45 -9.83 -9.75 5.68
C ASP A 45 -10.67 -11.03 5.53
N LYS A 46 -11.91 -10.85 5.03
CA LYS A 46 -12.89 -11.94 4.83
C LYS A 46 -12.35 -13.06 3.93
N GLY A 47 -11.56 -12.70 2.92
CA GLY A 47 -10.99 -13.66 1.97
C GLY A 47 -9.86 -14.50 2.55
N SER A 48 -9.17 -13.97 3.56
CA SER A 48 -8.02 -14.62 4.19
C SER A 48 -8.38 -15.50 5.40
N ARG A 49 -9.61 -15.39 5.92
CA ARG A 49 -10.07 -16.03 7.17
C ARG A 49 -9.71 -17.51 7.31
N ASP A 50 -9.93 -18.28 6.26
CA ASP A 50 -9.78 -19.73 6.26
C ASP A 50 -8.47 -20.20 5.61
N LEU A 51 -7.55 -19.25 5.28
CA LEU A 51 -6.28 -19.60 4.68
C LEU A 51 -5.31 -20.21 5.71
N PRO A 52 -4.43 -21.13 5.28
CA PRO A 52 -3.57 -21.91 6.17
C PRO A 52 -2.69 -21.08 7.10
N PHE A 53 -2.30 -19.89 6.71
CA PHE A 53 -1.45 -19.03 7.52
C PHE A 53 -2.17 -18.50 8.78
N ILE A 54 -3.49 -18.35 8.77
CA ILE A 54 -4.26 -17.95 9.96
C ILE A 54 -4.20 -19.05 11.03
N SER A 55 -4.49 -20.30 10.66
CA SER A 55 -4.40 -21.42 11.61
C SER A 55 -2.97 -21.68 12.06
N ARG A 56 -1.96 -21.44 11.19
CA ARG A 56 -0.53 -21.51 11.56
C ARG A 56 -0.19 -20.44 12.58
N LEU A 57 -0.60 -19.18 12.36
CA LEU A 57 -0.40 -18.06 13.30
C LEU A 57 -1.01 -18.37 14.68
N GLN A 58 -2.28 -18.78 14.71
CA GLN A 58 -2.98 -19.11 15.95
C GLN A 58 -2.28 -20.23 16.72
N ARG A 59 -1.79 -21.26 16.02
CA ARG A 59 -1.05 -22.36 16.63
C ARG A 59 0.27 -21.87 17.25
N VAL A 60 1.08 -21.12 16.50
CA VAL A 60 2.36 -20.61 17.01
C VAL A 60 2.17 -19.71 18.22
N LEU A 61 1.13 -18.85 18.23
CA LEU A 61 0.81 -18.05 19.41
C LEU A 61 0.39 -18.92 20.60
N SER A 62 -0.50 -19.91 20.37
CA SER A 62 -0.93 -20.84 21.41
C SER A 62 0.23 -21.64 22.00
N ASP A 63 1.13 -22.16 21.16
CA ASP A 63 2.32 -22.92 21.60
C ASP A 63 3.28 -22.06 22.43
N ALA A 64 3.28 -20.75 22.18
CA ALA A 64 4.03 -19.76 22.97
C ALA A 64 3.28 -19.27 24.22
N GLY A 65 2.09 -19.80 24.53
CA GLY A 65 1.27 -19.37 25.66
C GLY A 65 0.59 -18.01 25.49
N VAL A 66 0.48 -17.52 24.26
CA VAL A 66 -0.20 -16.27 23.91
C VAL A 66 -1.63 -16.58 23.51
N SER A 67 -2.60 -16.08 24.27
CA SER A 67 -4.02 -16.15 23.91
C SER A 67 -4.32 -15.12 22.83
N ALA A 68 -5.03 -15.49 21.76
CA ALA A 68 -5.32 -14.55 20.69
C ALA A 68 -6.79 -14.63 20.25
N GLY A 69 -7.43 -13.47 20.09
CA GLY A 69 -8.73 -13.37 19.39
C GLY A 69 -8.56 -13.27 17.88
N LEU A 70 -9.64 -13.47 17.13
CA LEU A 70 -9.69 -13.30 15.69
C LEU A 70 -10.83 -12.37 15.30
N PHE A 71 -10.54 -11.37 14.47
CA PHE A 71 -11.50 -10.54 13.74
C PHE A 71 -11.20 -10.65 12.25
N SER A 72 -12.16 -11.13 11.46
CA SER A 72 -11.97 -11.46 10.04
C SER A 72 -13.06 -10.88 9.15
N GLU A 73 -13.64 -9.75 9.56
CA GLU A 73 -14.78 -9.15 8.86
C GLU A 73 -14.40 -7.94 7.99
N ILE A 74 -13.11 -7.72 7.74
CA ILE A 74 -12.63 -6.63 6.87
C ILE A 74 -12.91 -6.98 5.41
N SER A 75 -13.56 -6.06 4.70
CA SER A 75 -13.81 -6.13 3.25
C SER A 75 -12.54 -5.77 2.44
N PRO A 76 -12.46 -6.11 1.14
CA PRO A 76 -11.36 -5.71 0.27
C PRO A 76 -11.11 -4.19 0.21
N ASN A 77 -12.14 -3.40 0.46
CA ASN A 77 -12.07 -1.96 0.70
C ASN A 77 -12.62 -1.69 2.10
N PRO A 78 -11.77 -1.57 3.13
CA PRO A 78 -12.20 -1.44 4.53
C PRO A 78 -13.19 -0.30 4.72
N ARG A 79 -14.19 -0.51 5.58
CA ARG A 79 -15.32 0.40 5.80
C ARG A 79 -15.36 0.84 7.26
N ASP A 80 -15.82 2.06 7.51
CA ASP A 80 -15.96 2.63 8.86
C ASP A 80 -16.84 1.79 9.80
N ASP A 81 -17.92 1.17 9.32
CA ASP A 81 -18.78 0.31 10.11
C ASP A 81 -18.08 -1.02 10.53
N GLU A 82 -17.24 -1.58 9.67
CA GLU A 82 -16.41 -2.75 9.98
C GLU A 82 -15.34 -2.42 11.02
N ILE A 83 -14.74 -1.22 10.92
CA ILE A 83 -13.75 -0.74 11.91
C ILE A 83 -14.37 -0.59 13.28
N GLY A 84 -15.58 -0.01 13.37
CA GLY A 84 -16.34 0.07 14.61
C GLY A 84 -16.57 -1.31 15.25
N THR A 85 -16.97 -2.30 14.45
CA THR A 85 -17.17 -3.68 14.90
C THR A 85 -15.86 -4.30 15.42
N GLY A 86 -14.75 -4.09 14.72
CA GLY A 86 -13.43 -4.58 15.12
C GLY A 86 -12.94 -3.94 16.42
N ARG A 87 -13.15 -2.62 16.60
CA ARG A 87 -12.89 -1.90 17.85
C ARG A 87 -13.67 -2.52 19.02
N ASP A 88 -14.96 -2.76 18.84
CA ASP A 88 -15.81 -3.33 19.88
C ASP A 88 -15.38 -4.76 20.22
N LYS A 89 -14.92 -5.54 19.23
CA LYS A 89 -14.30 -6.85 19.44
C LYS A 89 -13.00 -6.75 20.25
N PHE A 90 -12.13 -5.77 19.93
CA PHE A 90 -10.90 -5.52 20.69
C PHE A 90 -11.20 -5.23 22.17
N ARG A 91 -12.15 -4.33 22.42
CA ARG A 91 -12.52 -3.91 23.77
C ARG A 91 -13.16 -5.04 24.58
N SER A 92 -14.17 -5.71 24.01
CA SER A 92 -14.89 -6.79 24.71
C SER A 92 -14.03 -8.01 25.00
N GLY A 93 -13.01 -8.28 24.16
CA GLY A 93 -12.04 -9.33 24.36
C GLY A 93 -10.89 -8.98 25.31
N ASN A 94 -10.81 -7.75 25.82
CA ASN A 94 -9.70 -7.21 26.62
C ASN A 94 -8.34 -7.46 25.94
N HIS A 95 -8.28 -7.22 24.63
CA HIS A 95 -7.07 -7.41 23.84
C HIS A 95 -6.01 -6.36 24.17
N ASP A 96 -4.74 -6.74 24.13
CA ASP A 96 -3.60 -5.87 24.48
C ASP A 96 -2.82 -5.34 23.28
N ALA A 97 -2.99 -5.96 22.12
CA ALA A 97 -2.31 -5.63 20.88
C ALA A 97 -3.17 -6.01 19.66
N ILE A 98 -2.73 -5.57 18.48
CA ILE A 98 -3.27 -5.98 17.19
C ILE A 98 -2.17 -6.65 16.38
N ILE A 99 -2.47 -7.83 15.80
CA ILE A 99 -1.68 -8.49 14.77
C ILE A 99 -2.48 -8.43 13.48
N ALA A 100 -2.14 -7.50 12.58
CA ALA A 100 -2.76 -7.39 11.27
C ALA A 100 -2.03 -8.34 10.29
N ILE A 101 -2.75 -9.33 9.74
CA ILE A 101 -2.18 -10.33 8.81
C ILE A 101 -3.06 -10.46 7.56
N GLY A 102 -2.47 -10.32 6.39
CA GLY A 102 -3.19 -10.41 5.12
C GLY A 102 -2.64 -9.46 4.06
N GLY A 103 -3.49 -9.04 3.12
CA GLY A 103 -3.19 -8.00 2.14
C GLY A 103 -3.37 -6.59 2.71
N GLY A 104 -3.30 -5.57 1.84
CA GLY A 104 -3.45 -4.16 2.22
C GLY A 104 -4.71 -3.87 3.02
N SER A 105 -5.85 -4.46 2.66
CA SER A 105 -7.10 -4.28 3.40
C SER A 105 -7.03 -4.77 4.85
N ALA A 106 -6.35 -5.90 5.10
CA ALA A 106 -6.14 -6.39 6.46
C ALA A 106 -5.22 -5.45 7.26
N MET A 107 -4.18 -4.90 6.61
CA MET A 107 -3.28 -3.90 7.21
C MET A 107 -4.05 -2.63 7.57
N ASP A 108 -4.81 -2.07 6.62
CA ASP A 108 -5.59 -0.86 6.81
C ASP A 108 -6.67 -1.03 7.87
N GLY A 109 -7.42 -2.15 7.82
CA GLY A 109 -8.40 -2.49 8.83
C GLY A 109 -7.79 -2.61 10.24
N GLY A 110 -6.65 -3.29 10.36
CA GLY A 110 -5.93 -3.43 11.61
C GLY A 110 -5.45 -2.10 12.19
N LYS A 111 -4.90 -1.23 11.35
CA LYS A 111 -4.46 0.12 11.72
C LYS A 111 -5.64 1.00 12.13
N ALA A 112 -6.74 1.00 11.38
CA ALA A 112 -7.93 1.78 11.69
C ALA A 112 -8.57 1.35 13.03
N ILE A 113 -8.63 0.03 13.29
CA ILE A 113 -9.06 -0.48 14.59
C ILE A 113 -8.08 -0.01 15.69
N CYS A 114 -6.77 -0.05 15.43
CA CYS A 114 -5.75 0.38 16.38
C CYS A 114 -5.95 1.85 16.82
N LEU A 115 -6.23 2.75 15.87
CA LEU A 115 -6.48 4.16 16.14
C LEU A 115 -7.62 4.39 17.15
N THR A 116 -8.68 3.60 17.07
CA THR A 116 -9.90 3.80 17.87
C THR A 116 -10.04 2.83 19.04
N ALA A 117 -9.11 1.87 19.20
CA ALA A 117 -9.23 0.78 20.16
C ALA A 117 -9.30 1.23 21.63
N ARG A 118 -8.49 2.23 22.03
CA ARG A 118 -8.33 2.69 23.41
C ARG A 118 -8.81 4.12 23.69
N ASN A 119 -9.48 4.74 22.73
CA ASN A 119 -10.05 6.08 22.88
C ASN A 119 -11.46 6.12 22.29
N ASP A 120 -12.24 7.16 22.62
CA ASP A 120 -13.62 7.31 22.18
C ASP A 120 -13.77 8.31 21.02
N ARG A 121 -12.66 8.62 20.34
CA ARG A 121 -12.66 9.51 19.19
C ARG A 121 -13.36 8.87 18.00
N ASP A 122 -13.97 9.71 17.18
CA ASP A 122 -14.45 9.29 15.87
C ASP A 122 -13.27 8.97 14.95
N LEU A 123 -13.40 7.93 14.12
CA LEU A 123 -12.36 7.53 13.17
C LEU A 123 -11.95 8.69 12.26
N TRP A 124 -12.90 9.56 11.90
CA TRP A 124 -12.70 10.65 10.96
C TRP A 124 -11.98 11.87 11.56
N GLU A 125 -11.78 11.91 12.88
CA GLU A 125 -10.85 12.86 13.51
C GLU A 125 -9.38 12.58 13.14
N PHE A 126 -9.10 11.39 12.60
CA PHE A 126 -7.78 10.98 12.12
C PHE A 126 -7.62 11.12 10.59
N GLU A 127 -8.55 11.74 9.90
CA GLU A 127 -8.41 12.00 8.47
C GLU A 127 -7.17 12.88 8.21
N TRP A 128 -6.44 12.58 7.13
CA TRP A 128 -5.14 13.19 6.80
C TRP A 128 -5.15 14.73 6.77
N GLU A 129 -6.24 15.34 6.33
CA GLU A 129 -6.38 16.81 6.24
C GLU A 129 -6.86 17.44 7.54
N SER A 130 -7.24 16.64 8.55
CA SER A 130 -7.68 17.11 9.86
C SER A 130 -6.49 17.57 10.71
N GLU A 131 -6.76 18.43 11.70
CA GLU A 131 -5.77 18.71 12.74
C GLU A 131 -5.37 17.41 13.44
N LEU A 132 -4.05 17.24 13.67
CA LEU A 132 -3.55 16.03 14.31
C LEU A 132 -4.18 15.87 15.71
N ALA A 133 -4.87 14.75 15.91
CA ALA A 133 -5.51 14.46 17.19
C ALA A 133 -4.46 14.29 18.30
N ASP A 134 -4.60 15.04 19.39
CA ASP A 134 -3.76 14.87 20.57
C ASP A 134 -4.18 13.58 21.32
N ILE A 135 -3.24 12.62 21.39
CA ILE A 135 -3.43 11.33 22.04
C ILE A 135 -2.65 11.34 23.36
N GLY A 136 -3.39 11.47 24.46
CA GLY A 136 -2.81 11.40 25.78
C GLY A 136 -2.23 10.01 26.11
N PRO A 137 -1.34 9.93 27.14
CA PRO A 137 -0.66 8.68 27.49
C PRO A 137 -1.63 7.52 27.80
N ASP A 138 -2.75 7.82 28.43
CA ASP A 138 -3.78 6.82 28.79
C ASP A 138 -4.63 6.35 27.60
N GLN A 139 -4.51 7.04 26.46
CA GLN A 139 -5.20 6.74 25.21
C GLN A 139 -4.23 6.19 24.14
N ALA A 140 -3.01 5.87 24.54
CA ALA A 140 -1.99 5.36 23.62
C ALA A 140 -2.51 4.15 22.83
N PHE A 141 -2.20 4.14 21.52
CA PHE A 141 -2.63 3.06 20.65
C PHE A 141 -2.07 1.72 21.12
N PRO A 142 -2.80 0.61 20.94
CA PRO A 142 -2.27 -0.73 21.19
C PRO A 142 -1.00 -0.97 20.36
N THR A 143 -0.14 -1.86 20.86
CA THR A 143 0.97 -2.38 20.06
C THR A 143 0.42 -3.00 18.78
N LEU A 144 1.01 -2.64 17.63
CA LEU A 144 0.63 -3.12 16.31
C LEU A 144 1.78 -3.94 15.71
N ILE A 145 1.49 -5.16 15.28
CA ILE A 145 2.37 -6.00 14.46
C ILE A 145 1.69 -6.19 13.11
N THR A 146 2.44 -6.05 12.02
CA THR A 146 1.95 -6.22 10.66
C THR A 146 2.64 -7.39 9.97
N ILE A 147 1.86 -8.23 9.28
CA ILE A 147 2.34 -9.45 8.61
C ILE A 147 1.70 -9.50 7.22
N PRO A 148 2.34 -8.93 6.19
CA PRO A 148 1.80 -8.95 4.84
C PRO A 148 1.85 -10.35 4.23
N THR A 149 0.79 -10.72 3.52
CA THR A 149 0.69 -11.96 2.72
C THR A 149 0.64 -11.68 1.22
N THR A 150 0.74 -10.41 0.85
CA THR A 150 0.88 -9.91 -0.52
C THR A 150 2.14 -9.05 -0.62
N ALA A 151 2.73 -8.97 -1.79
CA ALA A 151 3.86 -8.10 -2.07
C ALA A 151 3.40 -6.98 -3.03
N GLY A 152 2.91 -5.89 -2.47
CA GLY A 152 2.31 -4.83 -3.28
C GLY A 152 2.08 -3.52 -2.55
N THR A 153 1.21 -3.51 -1.59
CA THR A 153 0.75 -2.28 -0.95
C THR A 153 1.80 -1.56 -0.11
N GLY A 154 2.78 -2.29 0.45
CA GLY A 154 3.75 -1.70 1.37
C GLY A 154 3.16 -1.17 2.68
N ALA A 155 1.87 -1.42 2.92
CA ALA A 155 1.12 -0.89 4.05
C ALA A 155 1.62 -1.36 5.43
N GLU A 156 2.52 -2.33 5.46
CA GLU A 156 3.05 -2.92 6.70
C GLU A 156 4.01 -2.01 7.46
N THR A 157 4.50 -0.92 6.87
CA THR A 157 5.53 -0.07 7.48
C THR A 157 5.12 1.37 7.74
N GLU A 158 3.94 1.76 7.32
CA GLU A 158 3.46 3.14 7.37
C GLU A 158 2.45 3.39 8.49
N SER A 159 2.16 4.67 8.75
CA SER A 159 1.21 5.14 9.76
C SER A 159 -0.12 5.62 9.19
N THR A 160 -0.41 5.29 7.95
CA THR A 160 -1.67 5.60 7.27
C THR A 160 -2.51 4.36 7.06
N ALA A 161 -3.80 4.54 6.85
CA ALA A 161 -4.69 3.49 6.34
C ALA A 161 -5.79 4.11 5.47
N MET A 162 -6.22 3.37 4.44
CA MET A 162 -7.29 3.80 3.55
C MET A 162 -8.61 3.18 3.98
N VAL A 163 -9.58 4.01 4.36
CA VAL A 163 -10.90 3.57 4.81
C VAL A 163 -12.01 4.21 3.98
N THR A 164 -12.99 3.42 3.62
CA THR A 164 -14.20 3.90 2.93
C THR A 164 -15.16 4.51 3.93
N HIS A 165 -15.46 5.78 3.76
CA HIS A 165 -16.52 6.47 4.48
C HIS A 165 -17.87 6.08 3.85
N THR A 166 -18.64 5.24 4.51
CA THR A 166 -19.89 4.71 3.96
C THR A 166 -20.91 5.77 3.63
N GLY A 167 -21.01 6.82 4.44
CA GLY A 167 -21.93 7.94 4.23
C GLY A 167 -21.56 8.85 3.05
N LYS A 168 -20.27 8.97 2.71
CA LYS A 168 -19.80 9.81 1.60
C LYS A 168 -19.53 9.01 0.32
N GLY A 169 -19.42 7.67 0.41
CA GLY A 169 -19.09 6.81 -0.73
C GLY A 169 -17.71 7.10 -1.34
N MET A 170 -16.74 7.47 -0.50
CA MET A 170 -15.37 7.81 -0.88
C MET A 170 -14.38 7.18 0.09
N LYS A 171 -13.16 6.90 -0.39
CA LYS A 171 -12.03 6.51 0.47
C LYS A 171 -11.33 7.74 1.00
N PHE A 172 -10.97 7.69 2.26
CA PHE A 172 -10.15 8.69 2.92
C PHE A 172 -8.91 8.05 3.53
N CYS A 173 -7.82 8.78 3.51
CA CYS A 173 -6.61 8.44 4.22
C CYS A 173 -6.77 8.87 5.69
N ILE A 174 -6.64 7.92 6.61
CA ILE A 174 -6.52 8.21 8.04
C ILE A 174 -5.07 8.08 8.47
N TYR A 175 -4.66 8.91 9.41
CA TYR A 175 -3.24 9.04 9.79
C TYR A 175 -3.06 9.42 11.25
N HIS A 176 -2.03 8.86 11.86
CA HIS A 176 -1.43 9.41 13.09
C HIS A 176 0.04 8.98 13.17
N PRO A 177 1.00 9.85 13.53
CA PRO A 177 2.43 9.51 13.53
C PRO A 177 2.78 8.37 14.52
N GLN A 178 2.00 8.18 15.58
CA GLN A 178 2.17 7.09 16.55
C GLN A 178 1.54 5.76 16.09
N LEU A 179 0.84 5.72 14.95
CA LEU A 179 0.23 4.49 14.41
C LEU A 179 1.25 3.55 13.74
N LYS A 180 2.53 3.88 13.78
CA LYS A 180 3.57 3.02 13.21
C LYS A 180 3.56 1.65 13.87
N PRO A 181 3.62 0.56 13.09
CA PRO A 181 3.80 -0.78 13.64
C PRO A 181 5.07 -0.89 14.50
N SER A 182 4.97 -1.62 15.59
CA SER A 182 6.12 -1.94 16.43
C SER A 182 7.03 -3.00 15.79
N LEU A 183 6.49 -3.75 14.84
CA LEU A 183 7.19 -4.76 14.05
C LEU A 183 6.42 -5.02 12.75
N ALA A 184 7.15 -5.06 11.61
CA ALA A 184 6.69 -5.71 10.39
C ALA A 184 7.39 -7.06 10.23
N LEU A 185 6.64 -8.13 10.04
CA LEU A 185 7.18 -9.47 9.83
C LEU A 185 6.96 -9.87 8.37
N LEU A 186 8.05 -9.90 7.61
CA LEU A 186 8.06 -10.18 6.18
C LEU A 186 8.52 -11.62 5.93
N ASP A 187 7.56 -12.55 5.88
CA ASP A 187 7.81 -13.96 5.60
C ASP A 187 7.35 -14.31 4.18
N PRO A 188 8.28 -14.52 3.22
CA PRO A 188 7.91 -14.82 1.84
C PRO A 188 7.14 -16.15 1.67
N GLU A 189 7.21 -17.09 2.63
CA GLU A 189 6.39 -18.30 2.60
C GLU A 189 4.89 -17.99 2.57
N LEU A 190 4.48 -16.88 3.20
CA LEU A 190 3.07 -16.46 3.28
C LEU A 190 2.52 -15.99 1.93
N THR A 191 3.39 -15.67 0.98
CA THR A 191 3.00 -15.22 -0.36
C THR A 191 2.93 -16.36 -1.39
N LEU A 192 3.42 -17.57 -1.07
CA LEU A 192 3.46 -18.71 -2.02
C LEU A 192 2.07 -19.13 -2.50
N GLY A 193 1.06 -19.05 -1.63
CA GLY A 193 -0.32 -19.40 -1.97
C GLY A 193 -1.09 -18.31 -2.71
N LEU A 194 -0.48 -17.15 -2.99
CA LEU A 194 -1.17 -16.05 -3.65
C LEU A 194 -1.45 -16.39 -5.13
N PRO A 195 -2.70 -16.29 -5.61
CA PRO A 195 -3.03 -16.51 -7.01
C PRO A 195 -2.19 -15.66 -7.96
N GLY A 196 -1.88 -16.19 -9.15
CA GLY A 196 -1.01 -15.54 -10.12
C GLY A 196 -1.50 -14.15 -10.57
N ASN A 197 -2.80 -13.98 -10.74
CA ASN A 197 -3.40 -12.68 -11.03
C ASN A 197 -3.21 -11.67 -9.88
N LEU A 198 -3.41 -12.09 -8.61
CA LEU A 198 -3.16 -11.24 -7.47
C LEU A 198 -1.67 -10.93 -7.30
N THR A 199 -0.80 -11.89 -7.57
CA THR A 199 0.67 -11.64 -7.60
C THR A 199 1.01 -10.56 -8.61
N ALA A 200 0.44 -10.64 -9.84
CA ALA A 200 0.65 -9.65 -10.89
C ALA A 200 0.13 -8.27 -10.49
N TRP A 201 -1.11 -8.20 -10.00
CA TRP A 201 -1.77 -6.95 -9.67
C TRP A 201 -1.12 -6.23 -8.49
N THR A 202 -0.84 -6.96 -7.41
CA THR A 202 -0.17 -6.36 -6.24
C THR A 202 1.28 -5.99 -6.54
N GLY A 203 1.99 -6.81 -7.30
CA GLY A 203 3.37 -6.50 -7.70
C GLY A 203 3.47 -5.29 -8.65
N ALA A 204 2.49 -5.12 -9.56
CA ALA A 204 2.39 -3.91 -10.37
C ALA A 204 2.10 -2.67 -9.52
N ASP A 205 1.31 -2.80 -8.45
CA ASP A 205 1.09 -1.75 -7.46
C ASP A 205 2.40 -1.29 -6.80
N ALA A 206 3.24 -2.23 -6.37
CA ALA A 206 4.57 -1.91 -5.84
C ALA A 206 5.44 -1.13 -6.84
N MET A 207 5.34 -1.44 -8.13
CA MET A 207 6.03 -0.68 -9.18
C MET A 207 5.50 0.75 -9.29
N VAL A 208 4.16 0.93 -9.21
CA VAL A 208 3.52 2.24 -9.20
C VAL A 208 3.98 3.06 -8.00
N HIS A 209 3.96 2.48 -6.80
CA HIS A 209 4.43 3.12 -5.57
C HIS A 209 5.86 3.64 -5.72
N ALA A 210 6.77 2.78 -6.19
CA ALA A 210 8.18 3.14 -6.37
C ALA A 210 8.33 4.31 -7.38
N ILE A 211 7.66 4.25 -8.51
CA ILE A 211 7.75 5.27 -9.57
C ILE A 211 7.13 6.59 -9.09
N GLU A 212 5.90 6.56 -8.56
CA GLU A 212 5.23 7.78 -8.12
C GLU A 212 5.99 8.44 -6.97
N ALA A 213 6.34 7.69 -5.92
CA ALA A 213 7.11 8.24 -4.80
C ALA A 213 8.44 8.86 -5.23
N TYR A 214 9.16 8.22 -6.17
CA TYR A 214 10.39 8.79 -6.71
C TYR A 214 10.12 10.09 -7.49
N CYS A 215 9.00 10.17 -8.21
CA CYS A 215 8.64 11.34 -9.01
C CYS A 215 8.14 12.53 -8.18
N VAL A 216 7.59 12.32 -6.98
CA VAL A 216 7.16 13.41 -6.08
C VAL A 216 8.25 14.46 -5.94
N PRO A 217 7.93 15.76 -5.96
CA PRO A 217 8.89 16.86 -5.73
C PRO A 217 9.45 16.87 -4.31
N GLY A 218 10.48 17.66 -4.10
CA GLY A 218 11.11 17.86 -2.79
C GLY A 218 12.33 16.98 -2.55
N PHE A 219 13.11 17.36 -1.55
CA PHE A 219 14.35 16.72 -1.16
C PHE A 219 14.10 15.67 -0.08
N HIS A 220 14.08 14.41 -0.45
CA HIS A 220 13.93 13.30 0.50
C HIS A 220 14.79 12.10 0.05
N PRO A 221 16.12 12.18 0.22
CA PRO A 221 17.06 11.17 -0.32
C PRO A 221 16.84 9.77 0.25
N LEU A 222 16.29 9.63 1.46
CA LEU A 222 15.93 8.32 2.02
C LEU A 222 14.82 7.66 1.20
N CYS A 223 13.70 8.37 0.96
CA CYS A 223 12.62 7.86 0.13
C CYS A 223 13.06 7.64 -1.32
N ASP A 224 13.83 8.57 -1.90
CA ASP A 224 14.33 8.45 -3.28
C ASP A 224 15.22 7.21 -3.46
N GLY A 225 16.10 6.93 -2.49
CA GLY A 225 16.95 5.74 -2.53
C GLY A 225 16.15 4.44 -2.43
N LEU A 226 15.17 4.40 -1.51
CA LEU A 226 14.31 3.24 -1.34
C LEU A 226 13.37 3.00 -2.54
N ALA A 227 12.85 4.08 -3.13
CA ALA A 227 12.02 3.99 -4.33
C ALA A 227 12.79 3.33 -5.50
N LEU A 228 14.04 3.75 -5.72
CA LEU A 228 14.87 3.19 -6.79
C LEU A 228 15.26 1.73 -6.52
N GLU A 229 15.66 1.38 -5.31
CA GLU A 229 15.95 -0.02 -4.95
C GLU A 229 14.69 -0.88 -5.01
N GLY A 230 13.55 -0.37 -4.52
CA GLY A 230 12.25 -1.03 -4.64
C GLY A 230 11.87 -1.29 -6.09
N LEU A 231 12.03 -0.28 -6.97
CA LEU A 231 11.79 -0.42 -8.41
C LEU A 231 12.69 -1.48 -9.05
N ALA A 232 13.99 -1.51 -8.71
CA ALA A 232 14.94 -2.50 -9.22
C ALA A 232 14.53 -3.92 -8.85
N LEU A 233 14.16 -4.14 -7.58
CA LEU A 233 13.71 -5.45 -7.10
C LEU A 233 12.40 -5.88 -7.76
N VAL A 234 11.42 -4.98 -7.86
CA VAL A 234 10.12 -5.27 -8.47
C VAL A 234 10.29 -5.57 -9.96
N ALA A 235 11.01 -4.75 -10.72
CA ALA A 235 11.24 -4.97 -12.14
C ALA A 235 11.91 -6.32 -12.42
N LYS A 236 12.86 -6.73 -11.57
CA LYS A 236 13.55 -8.01 -11.67
C LYS A 236 12.66 -9.20 -11.31
N TRP A 237 11.95 -9.12 -10.20
CA TRP A 237 11.33 -10.29 -9.58
C TRP A 237 9.84 -10.46 -9.90
N LEU A 238 9.11 -9.42 -10.26
CA LEU A 238 7.68 -9.53 -10.57
C LEU A 238 7.38 -10.50 -11.71
N PRO A 239 8.07 -10.42 -12.88
CA PRO A 239 7.83 -11.38 -13.95
C PRO A 239 8.18 -12.82 -13.55
N VAL A 240 9.17 -13.00 -12.67
CA VAL A 240 9.56 -14.33 -12.18
C VAL A 240 8.52 -14.86 -11.20
N ALA A 241 8.06 -14.04 -10.23
CA ALA A 241 7.07 -14.44 -9.25
C ALA A 241 5.72 -14.84 -9.89
N VAL A 242 5.34 -14.18 -10.99
CA VAL A 242 4.12 -14.51 -11.74
C VAL A 242 4.28 -15.81 -12.53
N ARG A 243 5.41 -16.03 -13.20
CA ARG A 243 5.64 -17.21 -14.03
C ARG A 243 6.04 -18.46 -13.24
N ALA A 244 6.71 -18.28 -12.10
CA ALA A 244 7.20 -19.34 -11.23
C ALA A 244 6.76 -19.05 -9.77
N PRO A 245 5.48 -19.26 -9.44
CA PRO A 245 4.90 -18.86 -8.16
C PRO A 245 5.56 -19.50 -6.95
N GLU A 246 6.21 -20.67 -7.10
CA GLU A 246 6.94 -21.38 -6.06
C GLU A 246 8.38 -20.88 -5.87
N ASN A 247 8.84 -19.92 -6.66
CA ASN A 247 10.20 -19.38 -6.55
C ASN A 247 10.32 -18.49 -5.32
N MET A 248 10.86 -19.05 -4.23
CA MET A 248 11.02 -18.39 -2.94
C MET A 248 11.87 -17.10 -3.04
N ALA A 249 12.91 -17.10 -3.86
CA ALA A 249 13.75 -15.92 -4.05
C ALA A 249 12.96 -14.78 -4.73
N ALA A 250 12.10 -15.11 -5.71
CA ALA A 250 11.23 -14.13 -6.35
C ALA A 250 10.18 -13.59 -5.37
N ARG A 251 9.56 -14.46 -4.56
CA ARG A 251 8.62 -14.05 -3.51
C ARG A 251 9.29 -13.13 -2.49
N GLY A 252 10.50 -13.48 -2.04
CA GLY A 252 11.29 -12.65 -1.12
C GLY A 252 11.68 -11.31 -1.74
N GLY A 253 12.18 -11.33 -2.99
CA GLY A 253 12.54 -10.10 -3.71
C GLY A 253 11.34 -9.17 -3.92
N MET A 254 10.17 -9.72 -4.26
CA MET A 254 8.93 -8.93 -4.35
C MET A 254 8.50 -8.35 -3.03
N LEU A 255 8.56 -9.13 -1.95
CA LEU A 255 8.14 -8.68 -0.62
C LEU A 255 9.02 -7.53 -0.11
N VAL A 256 10.35 -7.65 -0.29
CA VAL A 256 11.29 -6.58 0.05
C VAL A 256 11.09 -5.36 -0.86
N GLY A 257 10.98 -5.57 -2.18
CA GLY A 257 10.76 -4.47 -3.14
C GLY A 257 9.48 -3.69 -2.84
N SER A 258 8.40 -4.39 -2.51
CA SER A 258 7.12 -3.79 -2.09
C SER A 258 7.27 -2.99 -0.79
N CYS A 259 7.93 -3.56 0.21
CA CYS A 259 8.18 -2.89 1.49
C CYS A 259 8.99 -1.59 1.29
N LEU A 260 10.06 -1.61 0.47
CA LEU A 260 10.86 -0.42 0.16
C LEU A 260 10.05 0.66 -0.55
N ALA A 261 9.22 0.26 -1.54
CA ALA A 261 8.33 1.17 -2.24
C ALA A 261 7.28 1.78 -1.29
N GLY A 262 6.74 0.97 -0.37
CA GLY A 262 5.83 1.41 0.69
C GLY A 262 6.45 2.41 1.65
N ILE A 263 7.70 2.21 2.06
CA ILE A 263 8.41 3.20 2.87
C ILE A 263 8.65 4.49 2.06
N ALA A 264 8.96 4.36 0.77
CA ALA A 264 9.26 5.51 -0.08
C ALA A 264 8.06 6.45 -0.28
N PHE A 265 6.83 5.94 -0.32
CA PHE A 265 5.66 6.79 -0.55
C PHE A 265 5.24 7.65 0.65
N GLN A 266 5.96 7.59 1.78
CA GLN A 266 5.87 8.65 2.80
C GLN A 266 6.18 10.05 2.22
N LYS A 267 6.91 10.11 1.10
CA LYS A 267 7.14 11.35 0.34
C LYS A 267 5.88 11.84 -0.39
N GLY A 268 4.91 10.97 -0.62
CA GLY A 268 3.67 11.18 -1.36
C GLY A 268 3.54 10.24 -2.54
N LEU A 269 2.41 10.33 -3.22
CA LEU A 269 2.04 9.58 -4.43
C LEU A 269 1.62 10.58 -5.54
N GLY A 270 0.83 10.15 -6.52
CA GLY A 270 0.48 10.99 -7.64
C GLY A 270 -0.89 10.68 -8.27
N HIS A 271 -1.06 11.09 -9.50
CA HIS A 271 -2.34 11.00 -10.21
C HIS A 271 -2.77 9.57 -10.50
N VAL A 272 -1.86 8.58 -10.54
CA VAL A 272 -2.26 7.17 -10.65
C VAL A 272 -3.12 6.80 -9.45
N HIS A 273 -2.64 7.05 -8.24
CA HIS A 273 -3.37 6.75 -7.02
C HIS A 273 -4.62 7.62 -6.87
N ALA A 274 -4.55 8.91 -7.15
CA ALA A 274 -5.68 9.82 -7.07
C ALA A 274 -6.88 9.34 -7.92
N ILE A 275 -6.64 8.89 -9.14
CA ILE A 275 -7.68 8.34 -10.01
C ILE A 275 -8.15 6.97 -9.52
N SER A 276 -7.21 6.08 -9.18
CA SER A 276 -7.49 4.69 -8.80
C SER A 276 -8.31 4.60 -7.51
N HIS A 277 -8.08 5.46 -6.53
CA HIS A 277 -8.87 5.52 -5.31
C HIS A 277 -10.36 5.76 -5.62
N MET A 278 -10.65 6.68 -6.53
CA MET A 278 -12.03 7.02 -6.91
C MET A 278 -12.68 5.92 -7.74
N VAL A 279 -11.92 5.32 -8.68
CA VAL A 279 -12.39 4.17 -9.46
C VAL A 279 -12.67 2.97 -8.55
N GLY A 280 -11.77 2.67 -7.62
CA GLY A 280 -11.92 1.58 -6.66
C GLY A 280 -13.12 1.79 -5.71
N ALA A 281 -13.32 3.01 -5.22
CA ALA A 281 -14.44 3.34 -4.35
C ALA A 281 -15.79 3.22 -5.04
N GLU A 282 -15.87 3.60 -6.33
CA GLU A 282 -17.15 3.64 -7.07
C GLU A 282 -17.48 2.30 -7.73
N PHE A 283 -16.48 1.59 -8.27
CA PHE A 283 -16.69 0.38 -9.07
C PHE A 283 -16.15 -0.89 -8.40
N ASN A 284 -15.63 -0.79 -7.18
CA ASN A 284 -15.07 -1.91 -6.41
C ASN A 284 -13.99 -2.69 -7.18
N THR A 285 -13.18 -2.01 -7.98
CA THR A 285 -12.06 -2.61 -8.71
C THR A 285 -10.92 -2.96 -7.77
N GLN A 286 -10.09 -3.96 -8.15
CA GLN A 286 -8.88 -4.28 -7.39
C GLN A 286 -7.84 -3.16 -7.58
N HIS A 287 -7.32 -2.64 -6.46
CA HIS A 287 -6.52 -1.43 -6.41
C HIS A 287 -5.27 -1.47 -7.30
N GLY A 288 -4.41 -2.49 -7.11
CA GLY A 288 -3.17 -2.60 -7.87
C GLY A 288 -3.40 -2.86 -9.36
N LEU A 289 -4.47 -3.58 -9.73
CA LEU A 289 -4.88 -3.73 -11.12
C LEU A 289 -5.26 -2.37 -11.73
N THR A 290 -6.05 -1.59 -11.01
CA THR A 290 -6.48 -0.26 -11.45
C THR A 290 -5.28 0.67 -11.60
N ASN A 291 -4.37 0.70 -10.63
CA ASN A 291 -3.12 1.45 -10.69
C ASN A 291 -2.27 1.07 -11.90
N ALA A 292 -2.09 -0.23 -12.16
CA ALA A 292 -1.30 -0.74 -13.27
C ALA A 292 -1.84 -0.29 -14.63
N ILE A 293 -3.17 -0.27 -14.81
CA ILE A 293 -3.81 0.18 -16.04
C ILE A 293 -3.62 1.68 -16.27
N ILE A 294 -3.69 2.48 -15.21
CA ILE A 294 -3.60 3.94 -15.29
C ILE A 294 -2.13 4.40 -15.48
N LEU A 295 -1.17 3.65 -14.94
CA LEU A 295 0.24 4.05 -14.90
C LEU A 295 0.79 4.55 -16.25
N PRO A 296 0.67 3.84 -17.39
CA PRO A 296 1.24 4.31 -18.65
C PRO A 296 0.71 5.66 -19.13
N VAL A 297 -0.56 5.94 -18.84
CA VAL A 297 -1.20 7.22 -19.19
C VAL A 297 -0.56 8.36 -18.39
N ILE A 298 -0.40 8.15 -17.08
CA ILE A 298 0.17 9.15 -16.18
C ILE A 298 1.66 9.35 -16.42
N LEU A 299 2.40 8.31 -16.80
CA LEU A 299 3.82 8.45 -17.17
C LEU A 299 4.00 9.38 -18.38
N ARG A 300 3.15 9.25 -19.41
CA ARG A 300 3.17 10.15 -20.57
C ARG A 300 2.85 11.59 -20.21
N PHE A 301 2.03 11.81 -19.19
CA PHE A 301 1.71 13.15 -18.70
C PHE A 301 2.85 13.71 -17.82
N ASN A 302 3.40 12.92 -16.90
CA ASN A 302 4.33 13.41 -15.87
C ASN A 302 5.79 13.51 -16.33
N LEU A 303 6.29 12.55 -17.13
CA LEU A 303 7.73 12.40 -17.36
C LEU A 303 8.38 13.40 -18.32
N PRO A 304 7.70 14.04 -19.28
CA PRO A 304 8.31 15.10 -20.07
C PRO A 304 8.87 16.21 -19.19
N GLY A 305 10.17 16.51 -19.34
CA GLY A 305 10.91 17.47 -18.49
C GLY A 305 11.52 16.87 -17.22
N MET A 306 11.38 15.55 -17.02
CA MET A 306 11.95 14.84 -15.86
C MET A 306 13.07 13.85 -16.27
N GLU A 307 13.77 14.09 -17.36
CA GLU A 307 14.77 13.18 -17.98
C GLU A 307 15.83 12.72 -16.96
N HIS A 308 16.22 13.57 -16.02
CA HIS A 308 17.18 13.23 -14.98
C HIS A 308 16.66 12.18 -13.98
N LYS A 309 15.35 12.20 -13.65
CA LYS A 309 14.71 11.19 -12.82
C LYS A 309 14.49 9.90 -13.62
N VAL A 310 14.03 10.04 -14.87
CA VAL A 310 13.85 8.90 -15.78
C VAL A 310 15.15 8.12 -15.95
N LYS A 311 16.28 8.83 -16.13
CA LYS A 311 17.58 8.17 -16.23
C LYS A 311 17.88 7.28 -15.01
N ARG A 312 17.64 7.75 -13.80
CA ARG A 312 17.90 6.96 -12.58
C ARG A 312 16.94 5.79 -12.43
N MET A 313 15.66 5.95 -12.81
CA MET A 313 14.70 4.84 -12.83
C MET A 313 15.07 3.79 -13.89
N ALA A 314 15.49 4.22 -15.07
CA ALA A 314 15.97 3.35 -16.13
C ALA A 314 17.23 2.59 -15.71
N ASP A 315 18.21 3.26 -15.11
CA ASP A 315 19.41 2.64 -14.55
C ASP A 315 19.04 1.57 -13.47
N ALA A 316 18.08 1.87 -12.59
CA ALA A 316 17.59 0.95 -11.56
C ALA A 316 16.94 -0.31 -12.17
N MET A 317 16.23 -0.16 -13.29
CA MET A 317 15.64 -1.27 -14.04
C MET A 317 16.64 -1.99 -14.96
N GLY A 318 17.88 -1.50 -15.07
CA GLY A 318 18.92 -2.07 -15.92
C GLY A 318 18.74 -1.79 -17.42
N LEU A 319 18.05 -0.68 -17.76
CA LEU A 319 17.85 -0.29 -19.16
C LEU A 319 19.10 0.37 -19.74
N THR A 320 19.41 0.09 -20.99
CA THR A 320 20.49 0.72 -21.74
C THR A 320 20.09 2.05 -22.37
N ASP A 321 18.83 2.18 -22.76
CA ASP A 321 18.22 3.43 -23.23
C ASP A 321 17.42 4.04 -22.08
N ALA A 322 17.84 5.20 -21.64
CA ALA A 322 17.24 5.94 -20.53
C ALA A 322 16.38 7.11 -21.02
N SER A 323 15.90 7.09 -22.27
CA SER A 323 14.94 8.05 -22.77
C SER A 323 13.57 7.85 -22.11
N VAL A 324 12.77 8.91 -22.08
CA VAL A 324 11.38 8.85 -21.55
C VAL A 324 10.56 7.80 -22.27
N ASP A 325 10.64 7.75 -23.59
CA ASP A 325 9.89 6.79 -24.41
C ASP A 325 10.32 5.35 -24.13
N ALA A 326 11.63 5.07 -24.07
CA ALA A 326 12.14 3.74 -23.78
C ALA A 326 11.71 3.27 -22.39
N PHE A 327 11.74 4.15 -21.39
CA PHE A 327 11.27 3.82 -20.03
C PHE A 327 9.77 3.46 -20.02
N ILE A 328 8.93 4.26 -20.69
CA ILE A 328 7.48 3.99 -20.76
C ILE A 328 7.21 2.68 -21.50
N ILE A 329 7.89 2.44 -22.62
CA ILE A 329 7.76 1.20 -23.39
C ILE A 329 8.13 -0.01 -22.52
N GLU A 330 9.19 0.08 -21.73
CA GLU A 330 9.60 -1.03 -20.85
C GLU A 330 8.57 -1.29 -19.74
N VAL A 331 8.03 -0.23 -19.12
CA VAL A 331 6.94 -0.38 -18.15
C VAL A 331 5.73 -1.07 -18.80
N GLU A 332 5.31 -0.64 -19.98
CA GLU A 332 4.21 -1.27 -20.72
C GLU A 332 4.51 -2.73 -21.08
N ARG A 333 5.76 -3.03 -21.47
CA ARG A 333 6.20 -4.41 -21.75
C ARG A 333 6.06 -5.29 -20.51
N LEU A 334 6.52 -4.82 -19.35
CA LEU A 334 6.40 -5.55 -18.08
C LEU A 334 4.93 -5.79 -17.69
N LEU A 335 4.06 -4.79 -17.83
CA LEU A 335 2.64 -4.92 -17.57
C LEU A 335 1.96 -5.93 -18.52
N ASN A 336 2.32 -5.90 -19.79
CA ASN A 336 1.84 -6.89 -20.77
C ASN A 336 2.33 -8.32 -20.45
N ASP A 337 3.60 -8.48 -20.04
CA ASP A 337 4.19 -9.77 -19.69
C ASP A 337 3.49 -10.48 -18.51
N ILE A 338 2.86 -9.71 -17.65
CA ILE A 338 2.07 -10.20 -16.50
C ILE A 338 0.55 -10.13 -16.73
N ASN A 339 0.12 -9.93 -17.99
CA ASN A 339 -1.26 -9.93 -18.43
C ASN A 339 -2.16 -8.85 -17.77
N ILE A 340 -1.63 -7.65 -17.56
CA ILE A 340 -2.45 -6.50 -17.14
C ILE A 340 -3.31 -6.03 -18.34
N PRO A 341 -4.63 -5.87 -18.18
CA PRO A 341 -5.49 -5.24 -19.18
C PRO A 341 -5.02 -3.82 -19.54
N ARG A 342 -5.34 -3.39 -20.75
CA ARG A 342 -4.83 -2.11 -21.28
C ARG A 342 -5.76 -0.92 -21.02
N SER A 343 -6.99 -1.17 -20.55
CA SER A 343 -7.95 -0.10 -20.27
C SER A 343 -8.85 -0.44 -19.10
N LEU A 344 -9.33 0.59 -18.41
CA LEU A 344 -10.32 0.44 -17.34
C LEU A 344 -11.64 -0.15 -17.85
N SER A 345 -12.00 0.09 -19.12
CA SER A 345 -13.22 -0.50 -19.72
C SER A 345 -13.13 -2.02 -19.83
N GLU A 346 -11.93 -2.61 -19.96
CA GLU A 346 -11.75 -4.06 -19.99
C GLU A 346 -12.02 -4.72 -18.64
N ILE A 347 -11.95 -3.96 -17.55
CA ILE A 347 -12.29 -4.42 -16.20
C ILE A 347 -13.69 -3.98 -15.75
N GLY A 348 -14.52 -3.50 -16.69
CA GLY A 348 -15.93 -3.19 -16.47
C GLY A 348 -16.23 -1.77 -15.97
N VAL A 349 -15.25 -0.86 -16.00
CA VAL A 349 -15.48 0.55 -15.64
C VAL A 349 -16.22 1.25 -16.81
N PRO A 350 -17.39 1.87 -16.57
CA PRO A 350 -18.17 2.53 -17.61
C PRO A 350 -17.48 3.77 -18.17
N ALA A 351 -17.60 4.01 -19.49
CA ALA A 351 -16.93 5.14 -20.15
C ALA A 351 -17.49 6.52 -19.76
N ASP A 352 -18.72 6.58 -19.25
CA ASP A 352 -19.41 7.82 -18.88
C ASP A 352 -19.03 8.36 -17.48
N CYS A 353 -18.09 7.70 -16.79
CA CYS A 353 -17.67 8.12 -15.45
C CYS A 353 -16.54 9.17 -15.43
N ALA A 354 -15.89 9.46 -16.58
CA ALA A 354 -14.64 10.23 -16.63
C ALA A 354 -14.70 11.57 -15.90
N SER A 355 -15.71 12.39 -16.19
CA SER A 355 -15.85 13.72 -15.58
C SER A 355 -16.04 13.64 -14.06
N ARG A 356 -16.83 12.68 -13.58
CA ARG A 356 -17.11 12.48 -12.16
C ARG A 356 -15.89 11.94 -11.40
N ILE A 357 -15.17 11.00 -11.99
CA ILE A 357 -13.93 10.47 -11.42
C ILE A 357 -12.86 11.56 -11.36
N ALA A 358 -12.69 12.35 -12.43
CA ALA A 358 -11.75 13.46 -12.47
C ALA A 358 -12.00 14.49 -11.36
N GLU A 359 -13.26 14.87 -11.14
CA GLU A 359 -13.64 15.81 -10.09
C GLU A 359 -13.27 15.30 -8.69
N LYS A 360 -13.54 14.05 -8.41
CA LYS A 360 -13.20 13.42 -7.13
C LYS A 360 -11.69 13.21 -6.97
N ALA A 361 -10.98 12.80 -8.04
CA ALA A 361 -9.54 12.56 -8.01
C ALA A 361 -8.75 13.85 -7.70
N MET A 362 -9.22 15.01 -8.13
CA MET A 362 -8.60 16.29 -7.77
C MET A 362 -8.69 16.64 -6.27
N GLN A 363 -9.58 15.97 -5.53
CA GLN A 363 -9.75 16.16 -4.08
C GLN A 363 -8.97 15.08 -3.28
N ASP A 364 -8.35 14.13 -3.95
CA ASP A 364 -7.54 13.10 -3.30
C ASP A 364 -6.18 13.66 -2.87
N SER A 365 -5.72 13.29 -1.68
CA SER A 365 -4.44 13.76 -1.12
C SER A 365 -3.24 13.44 -2.03
N ALA A 366 -3.27 12.33 -2.78
CA ALA A 366 -2.22 11.97 -3.72
C ALA A 366 -2.12 12.94 -4.91
N ALA A 367 -3.21 13.61 -5.31
CA ALA A 367 -3.16 14.58 -6.40
C ALA A 367 -2.28 15.79 -6.06
N GLY A 368 -2.25 16.18 -4.78
CA GLY A 368 -1.49 17.33 -4.29
C GLY A 368 0.03 17.14 -4.37
N THR A 369 0.51 15.89 -4.42
CA THR A 369 1.95 15.55 -4.46
C THR A 369 2.43 15.10 -5.84
N ASN A 370 1.54 15.06 -6.85
CA ASN A 370 1.95 14.71 -8.21
C ASN A 370 2.96 15.73 -8.78
N PRO A 371 4.02 15.28 -9.50
CA PRO A 371 5.07 16.19 -9.98
C PRO A 371 4.60 17.26 -10.97
N ARG A 372 3.50 17.01 -11.67
CA ARG A 372 2.86 17.96 -12.59
C ARG A 372 1.40 18.15 -12.19
N THR A 373 1.03 19.38 -11.87
CA THR A 373 -0.36 19.74 -11.60
C THR A 373 -1.20 19.58 -12.87
N ALA A 374 -2.37 18.95 -12.72
CA ALA A 374 -3.36 18.84 -13.78
C ALA A 374 -4.51 19.81 -13.51
N SER A 375 -4.98 20.51 -14.55
CA SER A 375 -6.28 21.16 -14.52
C SER A 375 -7.40 20.11 -14.53
N ARG A 376 -8.62 20.50 -14.17
CA ARG A 376 -9.77 19.59 -14.24
C ARG A 376 -9.95 18.98 -15.63
N ALA A 377 -9.80 19.76 -16.68
CA ALA A 377 -9.93 19.27 -18.06
C ALA A 377 -8.81 18.26 -18.41
N GLU A 378 -7.57 18.50 -17.97
CA GLU A 378 -6.49 17.53 -18.15
C GLU A 378 -6.75 16.26 -17.37
N MET A 379 -7.20 16.35 -16.12
CA MET A 379 -7.55 15.17 -15.31
C MET A 379 -8.65 14.33 -15.98
N GLU A 380 -9.68 14.97 -16.53
CA GLU A 380 -10.75 14.29 -17.27
C GLU A 380 -10.20 13.56 -18.50
N LEU A 381 -9.33 14.20 -19.29
CA LEU A 381 -8.64 13.58 -20.44
C LEU A 381 -7.74 12.40 -20.03
N LEU A 382 -7.10 12.47 -18.87
CA LEU A 382 -6.30 11.35 -18.33
C LEU A 382 -7.20 10.16 -18.00
N VAL A 383 -8.34 10.39 -17.35
CA VAL A 383 -9.32 9.33 -17.06
C VAL A 383 -9.90 8.75 -18.34
N GLU A 384 -10.29 9.59 -19.31
CA GLU A 384 -10.77 9.14 -20.62
C GLU A 384 -9.73 8.27 -21.35
N SER A 385 -8.45 8.68 -21.29
CA SER A 385 -7.33 7.92 -21.87
C SER A 385 -7.14 6.57 -21.22
N ALA A 386 -7.31 6.47 -19.90
CA ALA A 386 -7.24 5.20 -19.18
C ALA A 386 -8.47 4.30 -19.43
N LEU A 387 -9.63 4.88 -19.76
CA LEU A 387 -10.83 4.16 -20.15
C LEU A 387 -10.78 3.65 -21.59
N ALA A 388 -10.09 4.35 -22.48
CA ALA A 388 -10.04 4.00 -23.89
C ALA A 388 -9.27 2.69 -24.13
N LYS A 389 -9.84 1.80 -24.97
CA LYS A 389 -9.06 0.67 -25.47
C LYS A 389 -7.90 1.20 -26.30
N ALA A 390 -6.68 0.76 -25.98
CA ALA A 390 -5.52 1.05 -26.81
C ALA A 390 -5.82 0.59 -28.25
N ARG A 391 -5.74 1.53 -29.22
CA ARG A 391 -5.90 1.25 -30.65
C ARG A 391 -4.71 0.49 -31.19
#